data_97bbef255cac78db9192e94111003312
#
_entry.id   97bbef255cac78db9192e94111003312
#
_cell.length_a   1.000
_cell.length_b   1.000
_cell.length_c   1.000
_cell.angle_alpha   90.00
_cell.angle_beta   90.00
_cell.angle_gamma   90.00
#
_symmetry.space_group_name_H-M   'P 1'
#
loop_
_entity.id
_entity.type
_entity.pdbx_description
1 polymer ?
#
loop_
_entity_poly.entity_id
_entity_poly.type
_entity_poly.pdbx_seq_one_letter_code
_entity_poly.pdbx_strand_id
1 'polypeptide(L)'
;MELLRQCRKRVEYVSRCEGVRRQKAGMARKETWGELLNFSSPWRKLWANRYFVQQITLRNIQTKFKGSFLGAVWLLVFPLLMLTIYSFVFCVVFKTRWGAVAGQQDSKMMFALMLFCGMAVYNIFSESVGGGVSSITDRVNYVKKIITPLELLPLTSVGSALIVSLLWFAILAVGVLLVYGFLPWTVICLPLLLIPVTLFSAGCAWFVASLGVYIRDFGQLVPILLQVLFFLTPIFYSQDMLPEPYRSIMAYNPLAVLVQHGRMIFLYGKLPPFHEVFWMYLCSFAVFELGYLWFMKTKRGFADVI
;
A
#
# COMPACT_ATOMS: atom_id res chain seq x y z
N MET A 1 -53.29 -28.00 9.23
CA MET A 1 -52.48 -27.08 10.05
C MET A 1 -51.06 -26.89 9.49
N GLU A 2 -50.48 -27.91 8.89
CA GLU A 2 -49.11 -27.82 8.31
C GLU A 2 -49.00 -26.95 7.06
N LEU A 3 -50.01 -27.00 6.18
CA LEU A 3 -50.09 -26.11 4.99
C LEU A 3 -50.12 -24.63 5.33
N LEU A 4 -50.81 -24.23 6.37
CA LEU A 4 -50.83 -22.85 6.85
C LEU A 4 -49.49 -22.39 7.42
N ARG A 5 -48.73 -23.27 8.04
CA ARG A 5 -47.34 -22.99 8.51
C ARG A 5 -46.36 -22.84 7.35
N GLN A 6 -46.50 -23.64 6.30
CA GLN A 6 -45.67 -23.50 5.11
C GLN A 6 -45.98 -22.22 4.32
N CYS A 7 -47.24 -21.85 4.16
CA CYS A 7 -47.62 -20.56 3.55
C CYS A 7 -47.08 -19.38 4.35
N ARG A 8 -47.16 -19.40 5.69
CA ARG A 8 -46.63 -18.32 6.55
C ARG A 8 -45.11 -18.15 6.39
N LYS A 9 -44.35 -19.25 6.38
CA LYS A 9 -42.90 -19.22 6.14
C LYS A 9 -42.53 -18.69 4.74
N ARG A 10 -43.33 -19.00 3.75
CA ARG A 10 -43.15 -18.52 2.37
C ARG A 10 -43.40 -17.02 2.25
N VAL A 11 -44.45 -16.50 2.91
CA VAL A 11 -44.77 -15.07 2.95
C VAL A 11 -43.68 -14.28 3.71
N GLU A 12 -43.20 -14.82 4.86
CA GLU A 12 -42.07 -14.20 5.60
C GLU A 12 -40.78 -14.19 4.77
N TYR A 13 -40.51 -15.26 4.02
CA TYR A 13 -39.35 -15.33 3.14
C TYR A 13 -39.45 -14.32 1.99
N VAL A 14 -40.61 -14.19 1.37
CA VAL A 14 -40.86 -13.23 0.28
C VAL A 14 -40.77 -11.79 0.79
N SER A 15 -41.37 -11.46 1.94
CA SER A 15 -41.31 -10.12 2.54
C SER A 15 -39.87 -9.75 2.94
N ARG A 16 -39.07 -10.71 3.42
CA ARG A 16 -37.63 -10.53 3.69
C ARG A 16 -36.84 -10.28 2.39
N CYS A 17 -37.17 -11.02 1.31
CA CYS A 17 -36.56 -10.81 0.00
C CYS A 17 -36.94 -9.46 -0.63
N GLU A 18 -38.17 -9.00 -0.44
CA GLU A 18 -38.61 -7.67 -0.89
C GLU A 18 -38.00 -6.54 -0.07
N GLY A 19 -37.84 -6.73 1.24
CA GLY A 19 -37.11 -5.79 2.12
C GLY A 19 -35.64 -5.65 1.66
N VAL A 20 -34.98 -6.75 1.35
CA VAL A 20 -33.61 -6.77 0.80
C VAL A 20 -33.57 -6.15 -0.61
N ARG A 21 -34.60 -6.36 -1.45
CA ARG A 21 -34.70 -5.70 -2.76
C ARG A 21 -34.90 -4.19 -2.66
N ARG A 22 -35.76 -3.73 -1.75
CA ARG A 22 -35.97 -2.29 -1.48
C ARG A 22 -34.71 -1.64 -0.91
N GLN A 23 -34.00 -2.35 -0.04
CA GLN A 23 -32.72 -1.91 0.50
C GLN A 23 -31.62 -1.86 -0.58
N LYS A 24 -31.61 -2.84 -1.52
CA LYS A 24 -30.75 -2.81 -2.72
C LYS A 24 -31.11 -1.67 -3.67
N ALA A 25 -32.40 -1.40 -3.89
CA ALA A 25 -32.85 -0.29 -4.72
C ALA A 25 -32.59 1.07 -4.08
N GLY A 26 -32.67 1.18 -2.73
CA GLY A 26 -32.31 2.39 -2.00
C GLY A 26 -30.79 2.64 -1.95
N MET A 27 -29.97 1.57 -1.97
CA MET A 27 -28.49 1.67 -2.05
C MET A 27 -27.98 1.87 -3.48
N ALA A 28 -28.77 1.49 -4.49
CA ALA A 28 -28.56 1.83 -5.91
C ALA A 28 -28.99 3.28 -6.23
N ARG A 29 -29.13 4.13 -5.20
CA ARG A 29 -29.24 5.58 -5.40
C ARG A 29 -28.07 5.98 -6.30
N LYS A 30 -28.39 6.43 -7.52
CA LYS A 30 -27.40 6.95 -8.47
C LYS A 30 -26.57 7.98 -7.69
N GLU A 31 -25.35 7.60 -7.31
CA GLU A 31 -24.41 8.57 -6.75
C GLU A 31 -24.31 9.69 -7.79
N THR A 32 -24.85 10.86 -7.46
CA THR A 32 -24.81 12.01 -8.34
C THR A 32 -23.36 12.46 -8.47
N TRP A 33 -22.98 13.03 -9.61
CA TRP A 33 -21.63 13.54 -9.84
C TRP A 33 -21.16 14.46 -8.69
N GLY A 34 -22.07 15.17 -8.04
CA GLY A 34 -21.78 15.98 -6.86
C GLY A 34 -21.38 15.17 -5.62
N GLU A 35 -21.87 13.94 -5.44
CA GLU A 35 -21.44 13.06 -4.36
C GLU A 35 -20.08 12.41 -4.63
N LEU A 36 -19.75 12.16 -5.90
CA LEU A 36 -18.45 11.63 -6.34
C LEU A 36 -17.33 12.67 -6.19
N LEU A 37 -17.61 13.94 -6.45
CA LEU A 37 -16.68 15.06 -6.28
C LEU A 37 -16.50 15.52 -4.83
N ASN A 38 -17.22 14.91 -3.89
CA ASN A 38 -17.10 15.25 -2.48
C ASN A 38 -15.85 14.60 -1.88
N PHE A 39 -14.77 15.36 -1.72
CA PHE A 39 -13.48 14.94 -1.15
C PHE A 39 -13.56 14.23 0.20
N SER A 40 -14.65 14.41 0.95
CA SER A 40 -14.88 13.71 2.22
C SER A 40 -15.46 12.31 2.06
N SER A 41 -15.92 11.93 0.86
CA SER A 41 -16.62 10.66 0.59
C SER A 41 -15.81 9.42 0.95
N PRO A 42 -14.53 9.26 0.50
CA PRO A 42 -13.73 8.08 0.82
C PRO A 42 -13.45 7.97 2.33
N TRP A 43 -13.14 9.07 2.99
CA TRP A 43 -12.86 9.12 4.43
C TRP A 43 -14.08 8.75 5.28
N ARG A 44 -15.24 9.27 4.95
CA ARG A 44 -16.49 8.97 5.65
C ARG A 44 -16.89 7.51 5.51
N LYS A 45 -16.74 6.93 4.31
CA LYS A 45 -17.01 5.51 4.05
C LYS A 45 -16.02 4.61 4.81
N LEU A 46 -14.73 4.99 4.82
CA LEU A 46 -13.69 4.27 5.56
C LEU A 46 -14.00 4.27 7.07
N TRP A 47 -14.32 5.43 7.64
CA TRP A 47 -14.63 5.57 9.05
C TRP A 47 -15.88 4.81 9.45
N ALA A 48 -16.94 4.88 8.64
CA ALA A 48 -18.19 4.15 8.89
C ALA A 48 -18.00 2.62 8.89
N ASN A 49 -17.06 2.11 8.09
CA ASN A 49 -16.80 0.68 7.94
C ASN A 49 -15.44 0.24 8.53
N ARG A 50 -14.87 0.99 9.45
CA ARG A 50 -13.54 0.74 10.01
C ARG A 50 -13.35 -0.67 10.57
N TYR A 51 -14.36 -1.24 11.24
CA TYR A 51 -14.31 -2.61 11.76
C TYR A 51 -14.19 -3.66 10.66
N PHE A 52 -14.94 -3.47 9.57
CA PHE A 52 -14.84 -4.35 8.40
C PHE A 52 -13.44 -4.29 7.79
N VAL A 53 -12.91 -3.08 7.58
CA VAL A 53 -11.55 -2.89 7.03
C VAL A 53 -10.51 -3.54 7.94
N GLN A 54 -10.59 -3.34 9.26
CA GLN A 54 -9.68 -3.97 10.22
C GLN A 54 -9.72 -5.50 10.16
N GLN A 55 -10.91 -6.10 10.19
CA GLN A 55 -11.05 -7.56 10.15
C GLN A 55 -10.46 -8.17 8.87
N ILE A 56 -10.75 -7.55 7.71
CA ILE A 56 -10.22 -8.04 6.44
C ILE A 56 -8.71 -7.81 6.35
N THR A 57 -8.20 -6.67 6.83
CA THR A 57 -6.76 -6.37 6.90
C THR A 57 -6.01 -7.42 7.72
N LEU A 58 -6.49 -7.73 8.93
CA LEU A 58 -5.88 -8.76 9.78
C LEU A 58 -5.96 -10.15 9.12
N ARG A 59 -7.10 -10.45 8.50
CA ARG A 59 -7.25 -11.70 7.75
C ARG A 59 -6.27 -11.79 6.57
N ASN A 60 -6.01 -10.69 5.86
CA ASN A 60 -5.03 -10.66 4.77
C ASN A 60 -3.63 -11.02 5.27
N ILE A 61 -3.23 -10.48 6.42
CA ILE A 61 -1.94 -10.80 7.04
C ILE A 61 -1.89 -12.27 7.45
N GLN A 62 -2.93 -12.76 8.13
CA GLN A 62 -2.98 -14.16 8.59
C GLN A 62 -2.96 -15.16 7.42
N THR A 63 -3.67 -14.87 6.32
CA THR A 63 -3.72 -15.77 5.16
C THR A 63 -2.39 -15.87 4.42
N LYS A 64 -1.55 -14.83 4.42
CA LYS A 64 -0.19 -14.89 3.82
C LYS A 64 0.66 -16.00 4.42
N PHE A 65 0.45 -16.34 5.69
CA PHE A 65 1.30 -17.28 6.44
C PHE A 65 0.54 -18.57 6.86
N LYS A 66 -0.72 -18.67 6.46
CA LYS A 66 -1.55 -19.85 6.79
C LYS A 66 -1.01 -21.09 6.07
N GLY A 67 -0.75 -22.14 6.85
CA GLY A 67 -0.20 -23.40 6.33
C GLY A 67 1.33 -23.44 6.22
N SER A 68 2.03 -22.36 6.55
CA SER A 68 3.49 -22.33 6.62
C SER A 68 3.98 -22.86 7.96
N PHE A 69 5.09 -23.64 7.95
CA PHE A 69 5.74 -24.17 9.14
C PHE A 69 6.21 -23.07 10.10
N LEU A 70 6.77 -21.99 9.60
CA LEU A 70 7.26 -20.85 10.38
C LEU A 70 6.16 -19.83 10.72
N GLY A 71 4.99 -19.93 10.10
CA GLY A 71 3.87 -19.02 10.38
C GLY A 71 4.25 -17.54 10.31
N ALA A 72 3.90 -16.78 11.36
CA ALA A 72 4.17 -15.35 11.45
C ALA A 72 5.68 -14.98 11.55
N VAL A 73 6.56 -15.91 11.83
CA VAL A 73 8.01 -15.66 11.90
C VAL A 73 8.55 -15.20 10.54
N TRP A 74 7.90 -15.58 9.43
CA TRP A 74 8.24 -15.09 8.09
C TRP A 74 8.18 -13.56 7.96
N LEU A 75 7.36 -12.89 8.76
CA LEU A 75 7.33 -11.41 8.79
C LEU A 75 8.69 -10.80 9.18
N LEU A 76 9.45 -11.51 10.01
CA LEU A 76 10.79 -11.12 10.44
C LEU A 76 11.88 -11.68 9.54
N VAL A 77 11.78 -12.96 9.20
CA VAL A 77 12.80 -13.67 8.41
C VAL A 77 12.95 -13.07 7.02
N PHE A 78 11.85 -12.77 6.35
CA PHE A 78 11.88 -12.26 4.98
C PHE A 78 12.65 -10.93 4.84
N PRO A 79 12.35 -9.86 5.62
CA PRO A 79 13.10 -8.61 5.52
C PRO A 79 14.58 -8.77 5.89
N LEU A 80 14.92 -9.59 6.90
CA LEU A 80 16.30 -9.82 7.29
C LEU A 80 17.07 -10.61 6.23
N LEU A 81 16.44 -11.60 5.62
CA LEU A 81 17.04 -12.37 4.52
C LEU A 81 17.30 -11.48 3.31
N MET A 82 16.34 -10.65 2.91
CA MET A 82 16.53 -9.69 1.81
C MET A 82 17.63 -8.68 2.13
N LEU A 83 17.65 -8.14 3.35
CA LEU A 83 18.74 -7.26 3.80
C LEU A 83 20.10 -7.94 3.66
N THR A 84 20.21 -9.20 4.11
CA THR A 84 21.46 -9.96 4.05
C THR A 84 21.89 -10.18 2.61
N ILE A 85 21.00 -10.64 1.73
CA ILE A 85 21.29 -10.91 0.32
C ILE A 85 21.75 -9.63 -0.39
N TYR A 86 20.97 -8.56 -0.30
CA TYR A 86 21.30 -7.31 -0.98
C TYR A 86 22.54 -6.66 -0.40
N SER A 87 22.73 -6.68 0.92
CA SER A 87 23.97 -6.18 1.52
C SER A 87 25.18 -6.97 1.06
N PHE A 88 25.09 -8.30 0.97
CA PHE A 88 26.16 -9.14 0.43
C PHE A 88 26.49 -8.76 -1.03
N VAL A 89 25.48 -8.72 -1.88
CA VAL A 89 25.67 -8.42 -3.31
C VAL A 89 26.29 -7.03 -3.51
N PHE A 90 25.72 -6.01 -2.89
CA PHE A 90 26.17 -4.63 -3.14
C PHE A 90 27.43 -4.24 -2.36
N CYS A 91 27.57 -4.69 -1.10
CA CYS A 91 28.76 -4.33 -0.29
C CYS A 91 29.97 -5.21 -0.55
N VAL A 92 29.75 -6.52 -0.86
CA VAL A 92 30.85 -7.48 -1.00
C VAL A 92 31.21 -7.69 -2.46
N VAL A 93 30.21 -8.00 -3.32
CA VAL A 93 30.43 -8.31 -4.74
C VAL A 93 30.71 -7.04 -5.54
N PHE A 94 29.77 -6.08 -5.52
CA PHE A 94 29.91 -4.84 -6.29
C PHE A 94 30.78 -3.79 -5.62
N LYS A 95 31.11 -3.92 -4.33
CA LYS A 95 31.90 -2.95 -3.56
C LYS A 95 31.35 -1.51 -3.68
N THR A 96 30.04 -1.40 -3.80
CA THR A 96 29.34 -0.12 -3.95
C THR A 96 29.54 0.71 -2.69
N ARG A 97 29.95 1.98 -2.84
CA ARG A 97 30.08 2.94 -1.75
C ARG A 97 28.94 3.94 -1.83
N TRP A 98 28.35 4.29 -0.67
CA TRP A 98 27.30 5.27 -0.61
C TRP A 98 27.92 6.65 -0.43
N GLY A 99 27.92 7.47 -1.50
CA GLY A 99 28.38 8.86 -1.49
C GLY A 99 29.84 9.04 -1.08
N ALA A 100 30.68 9.53 -1.98
CA ALA A 100 32.05 9.92 -1.65
C ALA A 100 32.07 11.24 -0.85
N VAL A 101 31.49 11.25 0.34
CA VAL A 101 31.74 12.36 1.29
C VAL A 101 33.07 12.06 1.97
N ALA A 102 34.08 12.81 1.54
CA ALA A 102 35.43 12.71 2.10
C ALA A 102 35.40 12.81 3.64
N GLY A 103 35.82 11.73 4.33
CA GLY A 103 36.06 11.74 5.76
C GLY A 103 35.15 10.92 6.65
N GLN A 104 34.02 10.36 6.18
CA GLN A 104 33.25 9.39 6.94
C GLN A 104 33.68 7.96 6.54
N GLN A 105 34.04 7.18 7.53
CA GLN A 105 34.36 5.78 7.40
C GLN A 105 33.16 5.06 6.78
N ASP A 106 33.25 4.73 5.47
CA ASP A 106 32.23 3.99 4.70
C ASP A 106 31.98 2.62 5.35
N SER A 107 31.14 2.60 6.37
CA SER A 107 30.82 1.31 6.97
C SER A 107 29.81 0.60 6.06
N LYS A 108 30.11 -0.66 5.73
CA LYS A 108 29.17 -1.56 5.04
C LYS A 108 27.80 -1.58 5.72
N MET A 109 27.80 -1.33 7.02
CA MET A 109 26.60 -1.27 7.85
C MET A 109 25.74 -0.05 7.53
N MET A 110 26.35 1.13 7.29
CA MET A 110 25.64 2.34 6.85
C MET A 110 24.93 2.11 5.51
N PHE A 111 25.63 1.49 4.55
CA PHE A 111 25.03 1.13 3.27
C PHE A 111 23.83 0.20 3.46
N ALA A 112 23.96 -0.83 4.30
CA ALA A 112 22.88 -1.77 4.60
C ALA A 112 21.63 -1.05 5.18
N LEU A 113 21.82 -0.10 6.09
CA LEU A 113 20.73 0.69 6.66
C LEU A 113 20.07 1.59 5.61
N MET A 114 20.86 2.25 4.75
CA MET A 114 20.35 3.08 3.64
C MET A 114 19.48 2.28 2.68
N LEU A 115 19.95 1.10 2.32
CA LEU A 115 19.25 0.16 1.46
C LEU A 115 17.96 -0.32 2.13
N PHE A 116 18.03 -0.75 3.38
CA PHE A 116 16.88 -1.26 4.12
C PHE A 116 15.79 -0.19 4.32
N CYS A 117 16.19 1.05 4.59
CA CYS A 117 15.28 2.18 4.66
C CYS A 117 14.50 2.37 3.35
N GLY A 118 15.22 2.34 2.21
CA GLY A 118 14.59 2.44 0.89
C GLY A 118 13.64 1.29 0.61
N MET A 119 14.03 0.06 0.97
CA MET A 119 13.18 -1.12 0.85
C MET A 119 11.93 -1.03 1.72
N ALA A 120 12.04 -0.55 2.96
CA ALA A 120 10.91 -0.42 3.88
C ALA A 120 9.84 0.54 3.33
N VAL A 121 10.26 1.68 2.77
CA VAL A 121 9.35 2.65 2.14
C VAL A 121 8.71 2.06 0.88
N TYR A 122 9.53 1.46 0.00
CA TYR A 122 9.05 0.85 -1.24
C TYR A 122 8.08 -0.30 -0.99
N ASN A 123 8.31 -1.08 0.06
CA ASN A 123 7.46 -2.22 0.42
C ASN A 123 6.02 -1.81 0.69
N ILE A 124 5.77 -0.64 1.29
CA ILE A 124 4.39 -0.12 1.50
C ILE A 124 3.68 -0.01 0.14
N PHE A 125 4.34 0.60 -0.82
CA PHE A 125 3.79 0.78 -2.17
C PHE A 125 3.58 -0.55 -2.89
N SER A 126 4.63 -1.36 -2.96
CA SER A 126 4.63 -2.64 -3.68
C SER A 126 3.57 -3.61 -3.15
N GLU A 127 3.49 -3.80 -1.83
CA GLU A 127 2.50 -4.66 -1.18
C GLU A 127 1.06 -4.13 -1.33
N SER A 128 0.89 -2.80 -1.27
CA SER A 128 -0.42 -2.17 -1.45
C SER A 128 -0.96 -2.36 -2.86
N VAL A 129 -0.12 -2.08 -3.86
CA VAL A 129 -0.49 -2.15 -5.27
C VAL A 129 -0.61 -3.61 -5.73
N GLY A 130 0.37 -4.46 -5.37
CA GLY A 130 0.35 -5.88 -5.68
C GLY A 130 -0.85 -6.61 -5.08
N GLY A 131 -1.16 -6.34 -3.80
CA GLY A 131 -2.35 -6.89 -3.16
C GLY A 131 -3.66 -6.25 -3.63
N GLY A 132 -3.58 -5.02 -4.15
CA GLY A 132 -4.71 -4.28 -4.70
C GLY A 132 -5.28 -4.95 -5.96
N VAL A 133 -4.43 -5.41 -6.87
CA VAL A 133 -4.83 -5.94 -8.18
C VAL A 133 -5.78 -7.13 -8.08
N SER A 134 -5.55 -8.04 -7.14
CA SER A 134 -6.36 -9.24 -6.93
C SER A 134 -7.45 -9.05 -5.86
N SER A 135 -7.50 -7.90 -5.20
CA SER A 135 -8.36 -7.65 -4.05
C SER A 135 -9.85 -7.85 -4.32
N ILE A 136 -10.30 -7.66 -5.56
CA ILE A 136 -11.68 -7.82 -6.02
C ILE A 136 -11.88 -9.20 -6.63
N THR A 137 -10.98 -9.62 -7.53
CA THR A 137 -11.09 -10.89 -8.29
C THR A 137 -10.99 -12.11 -7.38
N ASP A 138 -10.16 -12.08 -6.34
CA ASP A 138 -10.06 -13.19 -5.36
C ASP A 138 -11.30 -13.29 -4.46
N ARG A 139 -12.19 -12.28 -4.52
CA ARG A 139 -13.34 -12.15 -3.62
C ARG A 139 -14.66 -11.94 -4.33
N VAL A 140 -14.92 -12.69 -5.39
CA VAL A 140 -16.15 -12.64 -6.19
C VAL A 140 -17.44 -12.73 -5.35
N ASN A 141 -17.40 -13.48 -4.25
CA ASN A 141 -18.53 -13.58 -3.32
C ASN A 141 -18.93 -12.24 -2.68
N TYR A 142 -17.97 -11.34 -2.45
CA TYR A 142 -18.25 -9.99 -1.91
C TYR A 142 -18.94 -9.12 -2.97
N VAL A 143 -18.59 -9.31 -4.24
CA VAL A 143 -19.22 -8.59 -5.36
C VAL A 143 -20.67 -9.05 -5.55
N LYS A 144 -20.89 -10.38 -5.54
CA LYS A 144 -22.21 -10.98 -5.89
C LYS A 144 -23.19 -11.09 -4.72
N LYS A 145 -22.71 -11.36 -3.50
CA LYS A 145 -23.57 -11.77 -2.37
C LYS A 145 -23.64 -10.78 -1.22
N ILE A 146 -22.63 -9.95 -1.02
CA ILE A 146 -22.51 -9.12 0.19
C ILE A 146 -22.68 -7.64 -0.17
N ILE A 147 -23.49 -6.92 0.60
CA ILE A 147 -23.76 -5.47 0.45
C ILE A 147 -22.61 -4.70 1.14
N THR A 148 -21.37 -4.93 0.72
CA THR A 148 -20.23 -4.18 1.23
C THR A 148 -19.74 -3.19 0.17
N PRO A 149 -19.30 -2.00 0.58
CA PRO A 149 -18.70 -1.05 -0.37
C PRO A 149 -17.39 -1.63 -0.91
N LEU A 150 -17.40 -2.00 -2.21
CA LEU A 150 -16.27 -2.66 -2.90
C LEU A 150 -15.00 -1.81 -2.89
N GLU A 151 -15.14 -0.49 -2.81
CA GLU A 151 -14.03 0.46 -2.71
C GLU A 151 -13.16 0.27 -1.48
N LEU A 152 -13.66 -0.43 -0.46
CA LEU A 152 -12.87 -0.72 0.75
C LEU A 152 -11.92 -1.91 0.57
N LEU A 153 -12.16 -2.80 -0.40
CA LEU A 153 -11.35 -4.00 -0.60
C LEU A 153 -9.88 -3.69 -0.94
N PRO A 154 -9.56 -2.81 -1.91
CA PRO A 154 -8.17 -2.42 -2.16
C PRO A 154 -7.52 -1.75 -0.94
N LEU A 155 -8.27 -0.96 -0.17
CA LEU A 155 -7.74 -0.33 1.06
C LEU A 155 -7.36 -1.34 2.14
N THR A 156 -7.95 -2.54 2.16
CA THR A 156 -7.52 -3.60 3.08
C THR A 156 -6.11 -4.12 2.75
N SER A 157 -5.70 -4.09 1.49
CA SER A 157 -4.33 -4.42 1.08
C SER A 157 -3.35 -3.34 1.53
N VAL A 158 -3.73 -2.06 1.39
CA VAL A 158 -2.96 -0.92 1.90
C VAL A 158 -2.79 -1.01 3.43
N GLY A 159 -3.87 -1.32 4.16
CA GLY A 159 -3.82 -1.50 5.61
C GLY A 159 -2.88 -2.64 6.03
N SER A 160 -2.90 -3.79 5.31
CA SER A 160 -1.98 -4.90 5.60
C SER A 160 -0.53 -4.55 5.28
N ALA A 161 -0.28 -3.82 4.18
CA ALA A 161 1.05 -3.33 3.83
C ALA A 161 1.61 -2.38 4.90
N LEU A 162 0.78 -1.47 5.42
CA LEU A 162 1.17 -0.56 6.51
C LEU A 162 1.57 -1.31 7.77
N ILE A 163 0.75 -2.26 8.24
CA ILE A 163 1.04 -3.02 9.46
C ILE A 163 2.35 -3.80 9.32
N VAL A 164 2.56 -4.45 8.18
CA VAL A 164 3.81 -5.18 7.89
C VAL A 164 5.00 -4.21 7.83
N SER A 165 4.83 -3.05 7.20
CA SER A 165 5.91 -2.07 7.06
C SER A 165 6.30 -1.41 8.39
N LEU A 166 5.38 -1.29 9.35
CA LEU A 166 5.74 -0.85 10.70
C LEU A 166 6.78 -1.79 11.34
N LEU A 167 6.68 -3.10 11.09
CA LEU A 167 7.70 -4.04 11.53
C LEU A 167 9.05 -3.81 10.84
N TRP A 168 9.05 -3.51 9.53
CA TRP A 168 10.27 -3.15 8.81
C TRP A 168 10.93 -1.91 9.40
N PHE A 169 10.14 -0.87 9.71
CA PHE A 169 10.66 0.34 10.36
C PHE A 169 11.14 0.07 11.78
N ALA A 170 10.51 -0.86 12.52
CA ALA A 170 11.01 -1.27 13.82
C ALA A 170 12.37 -1.98 13.71
N ILE A 171 12.55 -2.88 12.75
CA ILE A 171 13.84 -3.52 12.45
C ILE A 171 14.88 -2.47 12.06
N LEU A 172 14.52 -1.48 11.22
CA LEU A 172 15.39 -0.37 10.85
C LEU A 172 15.81 0.43 12.06
N ALA A 173 14.88 0.78 12.94
CA ALA A 173 15.17 1.53 14.17
C ALA A 173 16.14 0.78 15.09
N VAL A 174 15.96 -0.54 15.25
CA VAL A 174 16.91 -1.39 15.99
C VAL A 174 18.28 -1.38 15.31
N GLY A 175 18.34 -1.51 13.98
CA GLY A 175 19.58 -1.45 13.21
C GLY A 175 20.31 -0.12 13.38
N VAL A 176 19.59 1.00 13.34
CA VAL A 176 20.13 2.35 13.57
C VAL A 176 20.69 2.46 15.01
N LEU A 177 19.94 1.98 15.99
CA LEU A 177 20.38 2.00 17.39
C LEU A 177 21.66 1.18 17.61
N LEU A 178 21.78 0.01 16.96
CA LEU A 178 22.97 -0.84 17.06
C LEU A 178 24.20 -0.22 16.40
N VAL A 179 24.03 0.53 15.30
CA VAL A 179 25.14 1.11 14.54
C VAL A 179 25.57 2.46 15.10
N TYR A 180 24.62 3.33 15.45
CA TYR A 180 24.90 4.69 15.90
C TYR A 180 24.90 4.85 17.43
N GLY A 181 24.36 3.88 18.17
CA GLY A 181 24.20 3.97 19.63
C GLY A 181 23.06 4.87 20.10
N PHE A 182 22.40 5.57 19.19
CA PHE A 182 21.24 6.42 19.49
C PHE A 182 20.24 6.42 18.33
N LEU A 183 18.99 6.73 18.65
CA LEU A 183 17.94 6.90 17.65
C LEU A 183 17.68 8.39 17.44
N PRO A 184 17.78 8.91 16.20
CA PRO A 184 17.49 10.32 15.93
C PRO A 184 16.07 10.68 16.35
N TRP A 185 15.89 11.85 16.98
CA TRP A 185 14.57 12.35 17.40
C TRP A 185 13.60 12.51 16.20
N THR A 186 14.12 12.70 15.00
CA THR A 186 13.36 12.82 13.75
C THR A 186 12.51 11.59 13.44
N VAL A 187 12.80 10.43 14.03
CA VAL A 187 11.99 9.19 13.88
C VAL A 187 10.56 9.40 14.38
N ILE A 188 10.32 10.32 15.32
CA ILE A 188 8.98 10.71 15.76
C ILE A 188 8.17 11.29 14.58
N CYS A 189 8.84 11.85 13.58
CA CYS A 189 8.22 12.37 12.36
C CYS A 189 7.90 11.28 11.31
N LEU A 190 8.03 9.99 11.65
CA LEU A 190 7.64 8.88 10.78
C LEU A 190 6.21 9.03 10.19
N PRO A 191 5.19 9.47 10.93
CA PRO A 191 3.86 9.72 10.36
C PRO A 191 3.87 10.71 9.18
N LEU A 192 4.77 11.69 9.18
CA LEU A 192 4.94 12.65 8.08
C LEU A 192 5.32 11.94 6.76
N LEU A 193 6.02 10.81 6.83
CA LEU A 193 6.36 9.96 5.71
C LEU A 193 5.24 8.96 5.38
N LEU A 194 4.65 8.33 6.41
CA LEU A 194 3.66 7.26 6.22
C LEU A 194 2.37 7.75 5.58
N ILE A 195 1.90 8.95 5.92
CA ILE A 195 0.65 9.48 5.37
C ILE A 195 0.72 9.62 3.84
N PRO A 196 1.68 10.35 3.23
CA PRO A 196 1.72 10.52 1.79
C PRO A 196 2.01 9.21 1.04
N VAL A 197 2.89 8.34 1.56
CA VAL A 197 3.12 7.04 0.91
C VAL A 197 1.87 6.17 0.92
N THR A 198 1.07 6.24 1.99
CA THR A 198 -0.20 5.51 2.09
C THR A 198 -1.25 6.05 1.12
N LEU A 199 -1.39 7.38 1.04
CA LEU A 199 -2.32 8.02 0.11
C LEU A 199 -1.96 7.69 -1.33
N PHE A 200 -0.70 7.84 -1.69
CA PHE A 200 -0.20 7.51 -3.02
C PHE A 200 -0.47 6.04 -3.38
N SER A 201 -0.13 5.13 -2.47
CA SER A 201 -0.34 3.69 -2.63
C SER A 201 -1.82 3.32 -2.74
N ALA A 202 -2.69 3.97 -1.97
CA ALA A 202 -4.14 3.73 -2.02
C ALA A 202 -4.75 4.17 -3.37
N GLY A 203 -4.35 5.32 -3.90
CA GLY A 203 -4.76 5.78 -5.22
C GLY A 203 -4.36 4.80 -6.32
N CYS A 204 -3.09 4.37 -6.31
CA CYS A 204 -2.59 3.36 -7.25
C CYS A 204 -3.29 2.01 -7.06
N ALA A 205 -3.55 1.57 -5.82
CA ALA A 205 -4.24 0.31 -5.55
C ALA A 205 -5.66 0.30 -6.10
N TRP A 206 -6.42 1.39 -6.00
CA TRP A 206 -7.74 1.52 -6.62
C TRP A 206 -7.67 1.44 -8.13
N PHE A 207 -6.70 2.12 -8.73
CA PHE A 207 -6.51 2.11 -10.17
C PHE A 207 -6.21 0.71 -10.69
N VAL A 208 -5.22 0.02 -10.09
CA VAL A 208 -4.85 -1.36 -10.47
C VAL A 208 -5.95 -2.37 -10.18
N ALA A 209 -6.67 -2.22 -9.05
CA ALA A 209 -7.79 -3.09 -8.69
C ALA A 209 -8.89 -3.05 -9.73
N SER A 210 -9.20 -1.86 -10.25
CA SER A 210 -10.21 -1.72 -11.29
C SER A 210 -9.76 -2.30 -12.63
N LEU A 211 -8.51 -2.10 -13.03
CA LEU A 211 -7.95 -2.71 -14.25
C LEU A 211 -7.89 -4.24 -14.15
N GLY A 212 -7.54 -4.79 -12.98
CA GLY A 212 -7.49 -6.23 -12.74
C GLY A 212 -8.84 -6.94 -12.90
N VAL A 213 -9.97 -6.21 -12.75
CA VAL A 213 -11.30 -6.76 -13.02
C VAL A 213 -11.56 -6.90 -14.52
N TYR A 214 -11.14 -5.92 -15.32
CA TYR A 214 -11.40 -5.91 -16.78
C TYR A 214 -10.35 -6.70 -17.56
N ILE A 215 -9.10 -6.74 -17.09
CA ILE A 215 -7.97 -7.36 -17.80
C ILE A 215 -7.39 -8.45 -16.90
N ARG A 216 -7.67 -9.72 -17.23
CA ARG A 216 -7.23 -10.89 -16.43
C ARG A 216 -5.70 -10.98 -16.31
N ASP A 217 -4.98 -10.67 -17.38
CA ASP A 217 -3.52 -10.76 -17.42
C ASP A 217 -2.84 -9.63 -16.64
N PHE A 218 -3.61 -8.62 -16.22
CA PHE A 218 -3.06 -7.50 -15.45
C PHE A 218 -2.51 -7.93 -14.09
N GLY A 219 -3.06 -9.01 -13.52
CA GLY A 219 -2.55 -9.64 -12.30
C GLY A 219 -1.11 -10.16 -12.43
N GLN A 220 -0.70 -10.57 -13.62
CA GLN A 220 0.68 -11.02 -13.90
C GLN A 220 1.58 -9.84 -14.30
N LEU A 221 1.04 -8.82 -14.96
CA LEU A 221 1.79 -7.65 -15.39
C LEU A 221 2.24 -6.77 -14.21
N VAL A 222 1.37 -6.58 -13.21
CA VAL A 222 1.65 -5.70 -12.06
C VAL A 222 2.90 -6.09 -11.28
N PRO A 223 3.16 -7.37 -10.92
CA PRO A 223 4.40 -7.76 -10.26
C PRO A 223 5.65 -7.41 -11.07
N ILE A 224 5.60 -7.57 -12.40
CA ILE A 224 6.71 -7.22 -13.30
C ILE A 224 6.95 -5.71 -13.26
N LEU A 225 5.88 -4.90 -13.35
CA LEU A 225 5.99 -3.44 -13.28
C LEU A 225 6.55 -2.99 -11.92
N LEU A 226 6.10 -3.60 -10.83
CA LEU A 226 6.63 -3.33 -9.50
C LEU A 226 8.11 -3.68 -9.40
N GLN A 227 8.55 -4.79 -9.99
CA GLN A 227 9.96 -5.17 -10.01
C GLN A 227 10.81 -4.16 -10.82
N VAL A 228 10.31 -3.69 -11.96
CA VAL A 228 10.98 -2.64 -12.75
C VAL A 228 11.06 -1.33 -11.95
N LEU A 229 9.95 -0.89 -11.32
CA LEU A 229 9.92 0.31 -10.49
C LEU A 229 10.87 0.22 -9.29
N PHE A 230 11.07 -0.99 -8.72
CA PHE A 230 12.01 -1.22 -7.62
C PHE A 230 13.45 -0.85 -8.00
N PHE A 231 13.88 -1.21 -9.21
CA PHE A 231 15.20 -0.85 -9.72
C PHE A 231 15.28 0.59 -10.23
N LEU A 232 14.20 1.13 -10.76
CA LEU A 232 14.13 2.53 -11.17
C LEU A 232 14.08 3.50 -9.98
N THR A 233 13.64 3.03 -8.81
CA THR A 233 13.68 3.85 -7.59
C THR A 233 15.09 3.79 -7.00
N PRO A 234 15.70 4.91 -6.54
CA PRO A 234 17.07 4.96 -6.02
C PRO A 234 17.18 4.30 -4.64
N ILE A 235 16.93 2.98 -4.59
CA ILE A 235 17.05 2.16 -3.38
C ILE A 235 18.50 1.71 -3.21
N PHE A 236 19.17 1.29 -4.30
CA PHE A 236 20.50 0.69 -4.29
C PHE A 236 21.63 1.69 -4.51
N TYR A 237 21.31 2.91 -4.94
CA TYR A 237 22.26 3.94 -5.31
C TYR A 237 21.82 5.31 -4.77
N SER A 238 22.75 6.23 -4.64
CA SER A 238 22.46 7.63 -4.36
C SER A 238 22.07 8.37 -5.63
N GLN A 239 21.12 9.30 -5.54
CA GLN A 239 20.74 10.16 -6.68
C GLN A 239 21.94 10.96 -7.19
N ASP A 240 22.91 11.29 -6.34
CA ASP A 240 24.10 12.05 -6.69
C ASP A 240 25.07 11.30 -7.62
N MET A 241 24.93 9.96 -7.71
CA MET A 241 25.72 9.13 -8.62
C MET A 241 25.17 9.13 -10.05
N LEU A 242 23.97 9.63 -10.25
CA LEU A 242 23.35 9.67 -11.57
C LEU A 242 23.85 10.85 -12.38
N PRO A 243 24.22 10.62 -13.66
CA PRO A 243 24.51 11.73 -14.60
C PRO A 243 23.26 12.58 -14.86
N GLU A 244 23.46 13.88 -15.10
CA GLU A 244 22.44 14.67 -15.74
C GLU A 244 22.21 14.15 -17.18
N PRO A 245 21.00 13.98 -17.70
CA PRO A 245 19.68 14.44 -17.23
C PRO A 245 18.91 13.42 -16.36
N TYR A 246 19.45 12.21 -16.10
CA TYR A 246 18.73 11.15 -15.35
C TYR A 246 18.41 11.58 -13.93
N ARG A 247 19.28 12.38 -13.31
CA ARG A 247 19.06 12.94 -11.98
C ARG A 247 17.81 13.82 -11.94
N SER A 248 17.59 14.65 -12.94
CA SER A 248 16.41 15.51 -13.04
C SER A 248 15.13 14.70 -13.21
N ILE A 249 15.15 13.63 -14.01
CA ILE A 249 14.01 12.72 -14.19
C ILE A 249 13.65 12.02 -12.86
N MET A 250 14.67 11.59 -12.11
CA MET A 250 14.46 10.92 -10.81
C MET A 250 13.85 11.84 -9.76
N ALA A 251 14.13 13.15 -9.81
CA ALA A 251 13.54 14.12 -8.88
C ALA A 251 12.00 14.21 -9.02
N TYR A 252 11.45 13.87 -10.18
CA TYR A 252 9.99 13.81 -10.40
C TYR A 252 9.37 12.46 -10.01
N ASN A 253 10.18 11.43 -9.68
CA ASN A 253 9.65 10.15 -9.22
C ASN A 253 9.18 10.27 -7.76
N PRO A 254 7.87 10.17 -7.46
CA PRO A 254 7.38 10.33 -6.09
C PRO A 254 7.92 9.27 -5.14
N LEU A 255 8.19 8.06 -5.62
CA LEU A 255 8.78 6.99 -4.79
C LEU A 255 10.24 7.32 -4.43
N ALA A 256 10.99 7.95 -5.33
CA ALA A 256 12.37 8.37 -5.06
C ALA A 256 12.41 9.45 -3.96
N VAL A 257 11.50 10.42 -4.02
CA VAL A 257 11.37 11.48 -3.00
C VAL A 257 10.98 10.87 -1.65
N LEU A 258 10.02 9.94 -1.62
CA LEU A 258 9.60 9.25 -0.40
C LEU A 258 10.73 8.45 0.23
N VAL A 259 11.52 7.72 -0.56
CA VAL A 259 12.70 6.97 -0.08
C VAL A 259 13.73 7.93 0.51
N GLN A 260 14.00 9.05 -0.16
CA GLN A 260 14.97 10.05 0.33
C GLN A 260 14.50 10.68 1.64
N HIS A 261 13.22 11.03 1.78
CA HIS A 261 12.67 11.53 3.03
C HIS A 261 12.77 10.50 4.17
N GLY A 262 12.55 9.21 3.87
CA GLY A 262 12.77 8.14 4.85
C GLY A 262 14.21 8.10 5.37
N ARG A 263 15.19 8.23 4.47
CA ARG A 263 16.63 8.31 4.83
C ARG A 263 16.95 9.55 5.65
N MET A 264 16.37 10.71 5.31
CA MET A 264 16.56 11.95 6.07
C MET A 264 16.08 11.79 7.51
N ILE A 265 14.92 11.16 7.70
CA ILE A 265 14.30 10.95 9.00
C ILE A 265 15.09 9.93 9.86
N PHE A 266 15.43 8.76 9.28
CA PHE A 266 16.02 7.66 10.05
C PHE A 266 17.53 7.72 10.19
N LEU A 267 18.24 8.20 9.16
CA LEU A 267 19.69 8.04 9.06
C LEU A 267 20.46 9.36 9.17
N TYR A 268 19.91 10.42 8.56
CA TYR A 268 20.59 11.73 8.62
C TYR A 268 20.15 12.59 9.81
N GLY A 269 19.08 12.20 10.52
CA GLY A 269 18.56 13.00 11.65
C GLY A 269 18.08 14.39 11.24
N LYS A 270 17.69 14.55 9.96
CA LYS A 270 17.24 15.83 9.38
C LYS A 270 15.77 15.74 8.96
N LEU A 271 15.06 16.85 9.14
CA LEU A 271 13.71 16.96 8.58
C LEU A 271 13.80 17.25 7.08
N PRO A 272 12.90 16.65 6.27
CA PRO A 272 12.78 16.98 4.86
C PRO A 272 12.41 18.46 4.69
N PRO A 273 12.87 19.12 3.59
CA PRO A 273 12.51 20.50 3.29
C PRO A 273 11.00 20.67 3.13
N PHE A 274 10.45 21.74 3.72
CA PHE A 274 9.00 21.96 3.76
C PHE A 274 8.36 21.99 2.35
N HIS A 275 9.04 22.58 1.36
CA HIS A 275 8.52 22.64 -0.01
C HIS A 275 8.42 21.25 -0.66
N GLU A 276 9.39 20.34 -0.43
CA GLU A 276 9.33 18.96 -0.93
C GLU A 276 8.20 18.17 -0.26
N VAL A 277 8.04 18.33 1.05
CA VAL A 277 6.95 17.73 1.82
C VAL A 277 5.61 18.21 1.28
N PHE A 278 5.44 19.51 1.05
CA PHE A 278 4.19 20.08 0.52
C PHE A 278 3.84 19.47 -0.85
N TRP A 279 4.80 19.47 -1.78
CA TRP A 279 4.56 18.91 -3.13
C TRP A 279 4.28 17.40 -3.09
N MET A 280 4.96 16.67 -2.22
CA MET A 280 4.75 15.25 -2.02
C MET A 280 3.32 14.96 -1.51
N TYR A 281 2.83 15.72 -0.53
CA TYR A 281 1.45 15.60 -0.04
C TYR A 281 0.43 15.95 -1.12
N LEU A 282 0.67 17.02 -1.86
CA LEU A 282 -0.22 17.45 -2.94
C LEU A 282 -0.31 16.38 -4.04
N CYS A 283 0.82 15.83 -4.47
CA CYS A 283 0.89 14.75 -5.46
C CYS A 283 0.18 13.49 -4.96
N SER A 284 0.48 13.07 -3.73
CA SER A 284 -0.11 11.88 -3.12
C SER A 284 -1.62 12.01 -2.97
N PHE A 285 -2.10 13.18 -2.56
CA PHE A 285 -3.53 13.47 -2.44
C PHE A 285 -4.22 13.50 -3.82
N ALA A 286 -3.58 14.09 -4.83
CA ALA A 286 -4.11 14.12 -6.19
C ALA A 286 -4.25 12.68 -6.75
N VAL A 287 -3.23 11.83 -6.58
CA VAL A 287 -3.28 10.42 -7.01
C VAL A 287 -4.34 9.64 -6.24
N PHE A 288 -4.51 9.89 -4.93
CA PHE A 288 -5.55 9.28 -4.11
C PHE A 288 -6.95 9.60 -4.64
N GLU A 289 -7.26 10.87 -4.88
CA GLU A 289 -8.57 11.31 -5.39
C GLU A 289 -8.83 10.81 -6.81
N LEU A 290 -7.84 10.90 -7.69
CA LEU A 290 -7.96 10.41 -9.07
C LEU A 290 -8.18 8.88 -9.10
N GLY A 291 -7.46 8.13 -8.28
CA GLY A 291 -7.63 6.69 -8.14
C GLY A 291 -9.01 6.32 -7.63
N TYR A 292 -9.51 7.04 -6.62
CA TYR A 292 -10.86 6.84 -6.09
C TYR A 292 -11.93 7.15 -7.14
N LEU A 293 -11.85 8.29 -7.83
CA LEU A 293 -12.79 8.69 -8.89
C LEU A 293 -12.79 7.67 -10.03
N TRP A 294 -11.63 7.22 -10.47
CA TRP A 294 -11.50 6.17 -11.46
C TRP A 294 -12.20 4.88 -11.04
N PHE A 295 -11.92 4.42 -9.82
CA PHE A 295 -12.53 3.23 -9.27
C PHE A 295 -14.06 3.33 -9.18
N MET A 296 -14.59 4.46 -8.69
CA MET A 296 -16.03 4.68 -8.58
C MET A 296 -16.73 4.73 -9.94
N LYS A 297 -16.07 5.25 -10.97
CA LYS A 297 -16.57 5.26 -12.34
C LYS A 297 -16.61 3.85 -12.95
N THR A 298 -15.56 3.07 -12.75
CA THR A 298 -15.42 1.71 -13.31
C THR A 298 -16.20 0.65 -12.54
N LYS A 299 -16.42 0.83 -11.24
CA LYS A 299 -17.16 -0.10 -10.35
C LYS A 299 -18.53 -0.50 -10.89
N ARG A 300 -19.19 0.37 -11.65
CA ARG A 300 -20.53 0.10 -12.19
C ARG A 300 -20.57 -1.09 -13.15
N GLY A 301 -19.47 -1.36 -13.87
CA GLY A 301 -19.34 -2.48 -14.80
C GLY A 301 -18.81 -3.77 -14.18
N PHE A 302 -18.42 -3.79 -12.91
CA PHE A 302 -17.80 -4.98 -12.32
C PHE A 302 -18.72 -6.18 -12.25
N ALA A 303 -20.02 -5.96 -12.02
CA ALA A 303 -20.99 -7.04 -11.93
C ALA A 303 -21.25 -7.74 -13.26
N ASP A 304 -20.95 -7.07 -14.38
CA ASP A 304 -21.16 -7.60 -15.73
C ASP A 304 -19.94 -8.41 -16.24
N VAL A 305 -18.76 -8.17 -15.63
CA VAL A 305 -17.48 -8.78 -16.05
C VAL A 305 -17.06 -9.95 -15.16
N ILE A 306 -17.41 -9.94 -13.89
CA ILE A 306 -17.12 -10.98 -12.89
C ILE A 306 -18.29 -11.99 -12.81
#